data_e42fa2d1a7ed6d04470f35e22f810234
#
_entry.id   e42fa2d1a7ed6d04470f35e22f810234
#
_cell.length_a   1.000
_cell.length_b   1.000
_cell.length_c   1.000
_cell.angle_alpha   90.00
_cell.angle_beta   90.00
_cell.angle_gamma   90.00
#
_symmetry.space_group_name_H-M   'P 1'
#
loop_
_entity.id
_entity.type
_entity.pdbx_description
1 polymer ?
#
loop_
_entity_poly.entity_id
_entity_poly.type
_entity_poly.pdbx_seq_one_letter_code
_entity_poly.pdbx_strand_id
1 'polypeptide(L)'
;MITNFIYQAFGRHGGSFYMNSNNQFDVIIIGAGPGGIFSAYELMQKKPDLKVAVFESGYSLEKRHCPIDGVKVKSCIKCPTCAIMNGFGGAGAFSDGKYNITNDFGGTLYEYIGKKEAIDLMKYVDHINVTHGGEETRMFSTAGTKFKKLCMQNKLKL
;
A
#
# COMPACT_ATOMS: atom_id res chain seq x y z
N MET A 1 -22.49 0.48 -1.75
CA MET A 1 -21.98 1.34 -2.85
C MET A 1 -21.33 2.54 -2.19
N ILE A 2 -19.99 2.65 -2.23
CA ILE A 2 -19.23 3.71 -1.52
C ILE A 2 -19.29 4.97 -2.41
N THR A 3 -20.29 5.81 -2.20
CA THR A 3 -20.53 7.01 -3.03
C THR A 3 -19.82 8.27 -2.53
N ASN A 4 -19.15 8.23 -1.38
CA ASN A 4 -18.58 9.41 -0.72
C ASN A 4 -17.04 9.49 -0.80
N PHE A 5 -16.42 8.69 -1.65
CA PHE A 5 -14.96 8.68 -1.83
C PHE A 5 -14.60 9.39 -3.13
N ILE A 6 -13.77 10.43 -3.05
CA ILE A 6 -13.21 11.13 -4.19
C ILE A 6 -11.70 10.92 -4.18
N TYR A 7 -11.20 10.22 -5.21
CA TYR A 7 -9.77 10.11 -5.51
C TYR A 7 -9.39 11.10 -6.59
N GLN A 8 -8.30 11.83 -6.40
CA GLN A 8 -7.77 12.71 -7.41
C GLN A 8 -6.26 12.63 -7.52
N ALA A 9 -5.77 12.35 -8.74
CA ALA A 9 -4.36 12.39 -9.07
C ALA A 9 -4.01 13.75 -9.71
N PHE A 10 -3.02 14.44 -9.17
CA PHE A 10 -2.45 15.66 -9.74
C PHE A 10 -1.16 15.30 -10.49
N GLY A 11 -1.25 15.06 -11.80
CA GLY A 11 -0.07 14.97 -12.65
C GLY A 11 0.43 16.37 -13.08
N ARG A 12 1.72 16.53 -13.39
CA ARG A 12 2.37 17.79 -13.81
C ARG A 12 1.80 18.45 -15.07
N HIS A 13 0.85 17.85 -15.75
CA HIS A 13 0.15 18.43 -16.88
C HIS A 13 -1.25 18.87 -16.50
N GLY A 14 -1.33 19.96 -15.71
CA GLY A 14 -2.33 20.99 -15.80
C GLY A 14 -3.81 20.61 -15.72
N GLY A 15 -4.19 19.60 -14.99
CA GLY A 15 -5.57 19.48 -14.54
C GLY A 15 -5.80 20.47 -13.39
N SER A 16 -6.19 21.71 -13.70
CA SER A 16 -6.71 22.62 -12.68
C SER A 16 -7.95 21.99 -12.05
N PHE A 17 -7.83 21.59 -10.80
CA PHE A 17 -8.99 21.26 -9.99
C PHE A 17 -9.60 22.58 -9.52
N TYR A 18 -10.70 22.96 -10.13
CA TYR A 18 -11.55 23.99 -9.56
C TYR A 18 -12.30 23.38 -8.38
N MET A 19 -11.82 23.63 -7.16
CA MET A 19 -12.64 23.46 -5.97
C MET A 19 -13.81 24.45 -6.12
N ASN A 20 -14.98 23.95 -6.47
CA ASN A 20 -16.20 24.72 -6.25
C ASN A 20 -16.31 24.96 -4.75
N SER A 21 -16.73 26.16 -4.36
CA SER A 21 -16.96 26.53 -2.95
C SER A 21 -17.91 25.59 -2.18
N ASN A 22 -18.54 24.64 -2.88
CA ASN A 22 -19.43 23.63 -2.35
C ASN A 22 -18.77 22.26 -2.09
N ASN A 23 -17.49 22.07 -2.43
CA ASN A 23 -16.76 20.84 -2.14
C ASN A 23 -16.22 20.89 -0.69
N GLN A 24 -17.05 20.56 0.26
CA GLN A 24 -16.68 20.40 1.65
C GLN A 24 -16.38 18.94 1.93
N PHE A 25 -15.20 18.65 2.51
CA PHE A 25 -14.80 17.33 2.95
C PHE A 25 -14.62 17.34 4.47
N ASP A 26 -15.04 16.26 5.12
CA ASP A 26 -14.85 16.05 6.54
C ASP A 26 -13.40 15.66 6.85
N VAL A 27 -12.78 14.90 5.92
CA VAL A 27 -11.39 14.46 6.03
C VAL A 27 -10.69 14.59 4.68
N ILE A 28 -9.46 15.13 4.72
CA ILE A 28 -8.55 15.19 3.58
C ILE A 28 -7.31 14.37 3.91
N ILE A 29 -6.99 13.41 3.03
CA ILE A 29 -5.80 12.56 3.10
C ILE A 29 -4.84 13.01 2.00
N ILE A 30 -3.60 13.30 2.35
CA ILE A 30 -2.55 13.66 1.42
C ILE A 30 -1.64 12.47 1.16
N GLY A 31 -1.63 12.01 -0.06
CA GLY A 31 -0.90 10.85 -0.53
C GLY A 31 -1.76 9.58 -0.60
N ALA A 32 -1.75 8.92 -1.77
CA ALA A 32 -2.43 7.66 -2.02
C ALA A 32 -1.46 6.46 -2.05
N GLY A 33 -0.44 6.48 -1.20
CA GLY A 33 0.35 5.30 -0.86
C GLY A 33 -0.43 4.38 0.10
N PRO A 34 0.17 3.26 0.56
CA PRO A 34 -0.51 2.32 1.46
C PRO A 34 -1.13 2.99 2.68
N GLY A 35 -0.40 3.90 3.35
CA GLY A 35 -0.91 4.62 4.52
C GLY A 35 -2.20 5.41 4.22
N GLY A 36 -2.23 6.16 3.12
CA GLY A 36 -3.43 6.93 2.73
C GLY A 36 -4.59 6.02 2.31
N ILE A 37 -4.32 4.97 1.56
CA ILE A 37 -5.34 4.01 1.11
C ILE A 37 -5.98 3.31 2.29
N PHE A 38 -5.18 2.75 3.22
CA PHE A 38 -5.71 2.07 4.40
C PHE A 38 -6.40 3.03 5.37
N SER A 39 -5.92 4.29 5.49
CA SER A 39 -6.63 5.32 6.27
C SER A 39 -8.00 5.60 5.70
N ALA A 40 -8.11 5.78 4.38
CA ALA A 40 -9.40 5.98 3.72
C ALA A 40 -10.31 4.76 3.90
N TYR A 41 -9.77 3.55 3.72
CA TYR A 41 -10.49 2.30 3.92
C TYR A 41 -11.09 2.22 5.33
N GLU A 42 -10.28 2.41 6.37
CA GLU A 42 -10.72 2.34 7.77
C GLU A 42 -11.76 3.41 8.11
N LEU A 43 -11.57 4.64 7.62
CA LEU A 43 -12.56 5.71 7.81
C LEU A 43 -13.90 5.34 7.20
N MET A 44 -13.92 4.83 5.96
CA MET A 44 -15.14 4.44 5.28
C MET A 44 -15.82 3.23 5.93
N GLN A 45 -15.06 2.29 6.53
CA GLN A 45 -15.64 1.18 7.30
C GLN A 45 -16.27 1.64 8.62
N LYS A 46 -15.58 2.54 9.33
CA LYS A 46 -16.01 2.97 10.68
C LYS A 46 -16.98 4.13 10.68
N LYS A 47 -16.94 4.98 9.65
CA LYS A 47 -17.72 6.21 9.53
C LYS A 47 -18.13 6.44 8.07
N PRO A 48 -19.06 5.63 7.54
CA PRO A 48 -19.42 5.66 6.10
C PRO A 48 -20.09 6.97 5.66
N ASP A 49 -20.55 7.79 6.59
CA ASP A 49 -21.18 9.07 6.29
C ASP A 49 -20.15 10.20 6.06
N LEU A 50 -18.88 9.99 6.40
CA LEU A 50 -17.84 10.98 6.18
C LEU A 50 -17.56 11.17 4.68
N LYS A 51 -17.39 12.42 4.30
CA LYS A 51 -16.89 12.80 2.96
C LYS A 51 -15.36 12.83 3.01
N VAL A 52 -14.74 11.79 2.49
CA VAL A 52 -13.28 11.63 2.48
C VAL A 52 -12.73 11.93 1.10
N ALA A 53 -11.74 12.83 1.03
CA ALA A 53 -10.95 13.08 -0.18
C ALA A 53 -9.52 12.60 0.00
N VAL A 54 -8.99 11.95 -1.04
CA VAL A 54 -7.57 11.55 -1.10
C VAL A 54 -6.91 12.28 -2.26
N PHE A 55 -5.84 13.02 -1.97
CA PHE A 55 -5.06 13.76 -2.96
C PHE A 55 -3.70 13.09 -3.15
N GLU A 56 -3.37 12.80 -4.41
CA GLU A 56 -2.10 12.18 -4.81
C GLU A 56 -1.39 13.05 -5.85
N SER A 57 -0.10 13.31 -5.64
CA SER A 57 0.70 14.14 -6.53
C SER A 57 1.16 13.44 -7.82
N GLY A 58 1.23 12.11 -7.79
CA GLY A 58 1.64 11.30 -8.93
C GLY A 58 0.45 10.85 -9.79
N TYR A 59 0.74 9.97 -10.74
CA TYR A 59 -0.26 9.50 -11.69
C TYR A 59 -1.16 8.38 -11.10
N SER A 60 -2.33 8.20 -11.72
CA SER A 60 -3.15 6.99 -11.53
C SER A 60 -2.39 5.75 -12.00
N LEU A 61 -2.76 4.57 -11.49
CA LEU A 61 -2.01 3.34 -11.70
C LEU A 61 -1.76 3.04 -13.19
N GLU A 62 -2.77 3.26 -14.04
CA GLU A 62 -2.72 2.98 -15.48
C GLU A 62 -1.73 3.90 -16.23
N LYS A 63 -1.42 5.06 -15.65
CA LYS A 63 -0.48 6.04 -16.24
C LYS A 63 0.93 5.95 -15.66
N ARG A 64 1.16 5.04 -14.72
CA ARG A 64 2.45 4.87 -14.08
C ARG A 64 3.32 3.91 -14.87
N HIS A 65 4.21 4.45 -15.72
CA HIS A 65 5.14 3.67 -16.53
C HIS A 65 6.56 4.11 -16.30
N CYS A 66 7.45 3.14 -16.05
CA CYS A 66 8.89 3.38 -16.07
C CYS A 66 9.37 3.37 -17.53
N PRO A 67 10.18 4.35 -17.96
CA PRO A 67 10.71 4.38 -19.33
C PRO A 67 11.77 3.30 -19.61
N ILE A 68 12.23 2.57 -18.61
CA ILE A 68 13.16 1.44 -18.79
C ILE A 68 12.45 0.33 -19.55
N ASP A 69 12.93 0.04 -20.76
CA ASP A 69 12.42 -1.02 -21.64
C ASP A 69 13.42 -2.16 -21.88
N GLY A 70 14.64 -2.02 -21.32
CA GLY A 70 15.74 -2.99 -21.49
C GLY A 70 16.43 -2.97 -22.85
N VAL A 71 15.90 -2.24 -23.82
CA VAL A 71 16.42 -2.14 -25.19
C VAL A 71 16.98 -0.75 -25.49
N LYS A 72 16.10 0.26 -25.53
CA LYS A 72 16.46 1.67 -25.77
C LYS A 72 16.90 2.34 -24.48
N VAL A 73 16.17 2.13 -23.41
CA VAL A 73 16.45 2.68 -22.09
C VAL A 73 16.81 1.53 -21.15
N LYS A 74 18.12 1.26 -21.00
CA LYS A 74 18.64 0.11 -20.25
C LYS A 74 18.82 0.37 -18.75
N SER A 75 18.85 1.62 -18.34
CA SER A 75 19.08 2.01 -16.94
C SER A 75 18.23 3.20 -16.53
N CYS A 76 18.15 3.47 -15.23
CA CYS A 76 17.37 4.55 -14.68
C CYS A 76 17.84 5.93 -15.21
N ILE A 77 16.94 6.67 -15.83
CA ILE A 77 17.17 8.02 -16.35
C ILE A 77 16.95 9.12 -15.31
N LYS A 78 16.71 8.76 -14.04
CA LYS A 78 16.50 9.69 -12.93
C LYS A 78 15.38 10.71 -13.21
N CYS A 79 14.19 10.22 -13.57
CA CYS A 79 13.02 11.06 -13.81
C CYS A 79 12.78 12.03 -12.64
N PRO A 80 12.39 13.29 -12.90
CA PRO A 80 12.08 14.27 -11.84
C PRO A 80 11.00 13.79 -10.87
N THR A 81 10.06 13.00 -11.36
CA THR A 81 9.08 12.26 -10.55
C THR A 81 9.10 10.81 -11.01
N CYS A 82 9.53 9.91 -10.13
CA CYS A 82 9.64 8.49 -10.45
C CYS A 82 8.25 7.85 -10.47
N ALA A 83 7.81 7.36 -11.62
CA ALA A 83 6.52 6.72 -11.77
C ALA A 83 6.38 5.39 -11.00
N ILE A 84 7.50 4.75 -10.62
CA ILE A 84 7.48 3.54 -9.78
C ILE A 84 7.30 3.87 -8.29
N MET A 85 7.89 4.98 -7.83
CA MET A 85 7.88 5.34 -6.41
C MET A 85 6.73 6.27 -6.03
N ASN A 86 6.22 7.06 -6.99
CA ASN A 86 5.23 8.11 -6.76
C ASN A 86 3.97 7.88 -7.61
N GLY A 87 2.81 8.08 -7.01
CA GLY A 87 1.50 7.88 -7.62
C GLY A 87 0.60 6.94 -6.81
N PHE A 88 -0.60 6.71 -7.31
CA PHE A 88 -1.58 5.86 -6.63
C PHE A 88 -1.03 4.46 -6.33
N GLY A 89 -1.21 3.98 -5.10
CA GLY A 89 -0.64 2.73 -4.61
C GLY A 89 0.79 2.87 -4.08
N GLY A 90 1.45 4.03 -4.25
CA GLY A 90 2.82 4.26 -3.82
C GLY A 90 3.81 3.28 -4.47
N ALA A 91 4.95 3.05 -3.84
CA ALA A 91 5.95 2.08 -4.31
C ALA A 91 5.43 0.63 -4.26
N GLY A 92 4.48 0.34 -3.37
CA GLY A 92 3.89 -0.99 -3.21
C GLY A 92 3.11 -1.49 -4.42
N ALA A 93 2.62 -0.59 -5.28
CA ALA A 93 1.89 -0.95 -6.50
C ALA A 93 2.72 -1.78 -7.51
N PHE A 94 4.05 -1.75 -7.39
CA PHE A 94 4.97 -2.48 -8.27
C PHE A 94 5.86 -3.46 -7.48
N SER A 95 5.39 -3.92 -6.32
CA SER A 95 6.07 -4.96 -5.54
C SER A 95 5.87 -6.33 -6.19
N ASP A 96 6.62 -7.32 -5.71
CA ASP A 96 6.46 -8.73 -6.10
C ASP A 96 5.27 -9.42 -5.40
N GLY A 97 4.47 -8.66 -4.64
CA GLY A 97 3.26 -9.15 -3.97
C GLY A 97 3.50 -10.00 -2.73
N LYS A 98 4.75 -10.10 -2.25
CA LYS A 98 5.04 -10.84 -1.02
C LYS A 98 4.70 -10.02 0.22
N TYR A 99 3.89 -10.60 1.09
CA TYR A 99 3.55 -10.03 2.39
C TYR A 99 4.00 -10.96 3.50
N ASN A 100 4.87 -10.47 4.38
CA ASN A 100 5.43 -11.26 5.47
C ASN A 100 4.73 -10.92 6.79
N ILE A 101 4.24 -11.94 7.49
CA ILE A 101 3.55 -11.81 8.79
C ILE A 101 4.51 -12.29 9.88
N THR A 102 5.34 -11.39 10.38
CA THR A 102 6.35 -11.68 11.39
C THR A 102 6.80 -10.41 12.11
N ASN A 103 7.27 -10.58 13.36
CA ASN A 103 7.96 -9.51 14.12
C ASN A 103 9.50 -9.59 14.00
N ASP A 104 10.05 -10.54 13.23
CA ASP A 104 11.49 -10.77 13.20
C ASP A 104 12.25 -9.82 12.25
N PHE A 105 11.54 -9.19 11.32
CA PHE A 105 12.07 -8.17 10.41
C PHE A 105 10.93 -7.27 9.91
N GLY A 106 11.28 -6.20 9.20
CA GLY A 106 10.30 -5.27 8.60
C GLY A 106 9.90 -4.13 9.51
N GLY A 107 10.61 -3.90 10.61
CA GLY A 107 10.37 -2.80 11.53
C GLY A 107 10.15 -3.24 12.97
N THR A 108 9.83 -2.27 13.82
CA THR A 108 9.74 -2.45 15.28
C THR A 108 8.35 -2.09 15.83
N LEU A 109 7.30 -2.26 15.03
CA LEU A 109 5.93 -1.94 15.43
C LEU A 109 5.54 -2.61 16.75
N TYR A 110 6.00 -3.83 16.97
CA TYR A 110 5.74 -4.61 18.19
C TYR A 110 6.26 -3.92 19.47
N GLU A 111 7.23 -3.04 19.38
CA GLU A 111 7.73 -2.26 20.52
C GLU A 111 6.72 -1.24 21.02
N TYR A 112 5.83 -0.79 20.14
CA TYR A 112 4.81 0.22 20.44
C TYR A 112 3.46 -0.38 20.82
N ILE A 113 3.05 -1.45 20.18
CA ILE A 113 1.69 -2.01 20.36
C ILE A 113 1.67 -3.43 20.92
N GLY A 114 2.84 -4.05 21.15
CA GLY A 114 2.96 -5.43 21.60
C GLY A 114 3.10 -6.43 20.45
N LYS A 115 3.74 -7.58 20.73
CA LYS A 115 4.04 -8.59 19.69
C LYS A 115 2.79 -9.26 19.12
N LYS A 116 1.83 -9.54 19.99
CA LYS A 116 0.58 -10.20 19.59
C LYS A 116 -0.24 -9.25 18.72
N GLU A 117 -0.42 -8.02 19.17
CA GLU A 117 -1.19 -6.98 18.52
C GLU A 117 -0.58 -6.63 17.15
N ALA A 118 0.74 -6.60 17.03
CA ALA A 118 1.43 -6.38 15.76
C ALA A 118 1.15 -7.52 14.75
N ILE A 119 1.20 -8.77 15.19
CA ILE A 119 0.85 -9.92 14.33
C ILE A 119 -0.63 -9.91 13.94
N ASP A 120 -1.52 -9.60 14.88
CA ASP A 120 -2.96 -9.54 14.62
C ASP A 120 -3.28 -8.42 13.61
N LEU A 121 -2.61 -7.27 13.71
CA LEU A 121 -2.74 -6.18 12.73
C LEU A 121 -2.22 -6.59 11.34
N MET A 122 -1.07 -7.28 11.26
CA MET A 122 -0.55 -7.78 9.99
C MET A 122 -1.51 -8.75 9.32
N LYS A 123 -2.14 -9.65 10.09
CA LYS A 123 -3.17 -10.58 9.59
C LYS A 123 -4.42 -9.85 9.13
N TYR A 124 -4.80 -8.79 9.82
CA TYR A 124 -5.93 -7.95 9.41
C TYR A 124 -5.67 -7.28 8.06
N VAL A 125 -4.47 -6.72 7.88
CA VAL A 125 -4.05 -6.14 6.59
C VAL A 125 -4.01 -7.21 5.49
N ASP A 126 -3.48 -8.40 5.79
CA ASP A 126 -3.48 -9.54 4.86
C ASP A 126 -4.90 -9.93 4.44
N HIS A 127 -5.83 -10.00 5.38
CA HIS A 127 -7.24 -10.26 5.09
C HIS A 127 -7.85 -9.22 4.13
N ILE A 128 -7.54 -7.93 4.33
CA ILE A 128 -7.99 -6.88 3.41
C ILE A 128 -7.40 -7.11 2.01
N ASN A 129 -6.10 -7.41 1.91
CA ASN A 129 -5.45 -7.68 0.63
C ASN A 129 -6.07 -8.91 -0.08
N VAL A 130 -6.31 -9.99 0.66
CA VAL A 130 -6.95 -11.20 0.13
C VAL A 130 -8.34 -10.90 -0.40
N THR A 131 -9.15 -10.16 0.33
CA THR A 131 -10.54 -9.83 -0.08
C THR A 131 -10.65 -8.78 -1.19
N HIS A 132 -9.53 -8.18 -1.59
CA HIS A 132 -9.46 -7.15 -2.63
C HIS A 132 -8.51 -7.50 -3.78
N GLY A 133 -8.51 -8.74 -4.21
CA GLY A 133 -7.78 -9.22 -5.37
C GLY A 133 -6.71 -10.26 -5.07
N GLY A 134 -6.55 -10.66 -3.81
CA GLY A 134 -5.61 -11.69 -3.40
C GLY A 134 -6.25 -13.05 -3.09
N GLU A 135 -7.47 -13.33 -3.55
CA GLU A 135 -8.26 -14.52 -3.18
C GLU A 135 -7.57 -15.84 -3.54
N GLU A 136 -6.75 -15.85 -4.58
CA GLU A 136 -5.99 -17.03 -4.99
C GLU A 136 -4.67 -17.22 -4.21
N THR A 137 -4.28 -16.23 -3.40
CA THR A 137 -3.05 -16.31 -2.61
C THR A 137 -3.24 -17.22 -1.41
N ARG A 138 -2.19 -17.99 -1.09
CA ARG A 138 -2.18 -18.88 0.08
C ARG A 138 -1.07 -18.48 1.03
N MET A 139 -1.39 -18.43 2.31
CA MET A 139 -0.37 -18.25 3.32
C MET A 139 0.55 -19.45 3.34
N PHE A 140 1.85 -19.22 3.11
CA PHE A 140 2.89 -20.21 3.30
C PHE A 140 3.46 -20.12 4.71
N SER A 141 3.64 -21.24 5.37
CA SER A 141 4.25 -21.29 6.70
C SER A 141 5.24 -22.43 6.78
N THR A 142 6.39 -22.16 7.37
CA THR A 142 7.39 -23.18 7.76
C THR A 142 7.11 -23.80 9.12
N ALA A 143 6.09 -23.33 9.84
CA ALA A 143 5.70 -23.89 11.13
C ALA A 143 5.37 -25.38 11.00
N GLY A 144 5.92 -26.19 11.92
CA GLY A 144 5.70 -27.65 11.91
C GLY A 144 6.52 -28.44 10.89
N THR A 145 7.30 -27.81 10.04
CA THR A 145 8.15 -28.52 9.08
C THR A 145 9.47 -28.97 9.73
N LYS A 146 10.06 -30.07 9.21
CA LYS A 146 11.39 -30.54 9.63
C LYS A 146 12.49 -29.47 9.44
N PHE A 147 12.29 -28.59 8.49
CA PHE A 147 13.25 -27.51 8.18
C PHE A 147 13.33 -26.45 9.26
N LYS A 148 12.23 -26.17 10.01
CA LYS A 148 12.26 -25.23 11.13
C LYS A 148 13.34 -25.60 12.15
N LYS A 149 13.39 -26.88 12.58
CA LYS A 149 14.39 -27.35 13.52
C LYS A 149 15.81 -27.20 12.98
N LEU A 150 16.01 -27.52 11.71
CA LEU A 150 17.31 -27.41 11.03
C LEU A 150 17.78 -25.96 10.94
N CYS A 151 16.89 -25.04 10.59
CA CYS A 151 17.20 -23.60 10.54
C CYS A 151 17.57 -23.07 11.94
N MET A 152 16.81 -23.43 12.97
CA MET A 152 17.11 -23.03 14.36
C MET A 152 18.47 -23.56 14.82
N GLN A 153 18.81 -24.82 14.49
CA GLN A 153 20.12 -25.42 14.82
C GLN A 153 21.28 -24.68 14.14
N ASN A 154 21.04 -24.12 12.95
CA ASN A 154 22.02 -23.33 12.19
C ASN A 154 21.89 -21.81 12.44
N LYS A 155 21.17 -21.38 13.48
CA LYS A 155 20.96 -19.98 13.87
C LYS A 155 20.35 -19.11 12.76
N LEU A 156 19.60 -19.72 11.85
CA LEU A 156 18.83 -19.00 10.83
C LEU A 156 17.49 -18.55 11.44
N LYS A 157 17.09 -17.30 11.16
CA LYS A 157 15.75 -16.81 11.49
C LYS A 157 14.76 -17.32 10.44
N LEU A 158 13.57 -17.61 10.88
CA LEU A 158 12.45 -18.10 10.04
C LEU A 158 11.28 -17.16 10.17
#